data_1a9c4636c19ee8c7ad7030061795dabb
#
_entry.id   1a9c4636c19ee8c7ad7030061795dabb
#
_cell.length_a   1.000
_cell.length_b   1.000
_cell.length_c   1.000
_cell.angle_alpha   90.00
_cell.angle_beta   90.00
_cell.angle_gamma   90.00
#
_symmetry.space_group_name_H-M   'P 1'
#
loop_
_entity.id
_entity.type
_entity.pdbx_description
1 polymer ?
#
loop_
_entity_poly.entity_id
_entity_poly.type
_entity_poly.pdbx_seq_one_letter_code
_entity_poly.pdbx_strand_id
1 'polypeptide(L)'
;VAINEIVSLQGWLYRRIAWIVIVGSLVLMAFFPWIFAKMPLPLWYAYASFGVLLVSALLSYFVNYKQIVLSADQKEYKIQYSYKASMLIKTLCQILAIRYLRDGYVWWLVLEIVFAIVASLVLNRMVRQTYPFLETKLGRGRELSRKYPAIIKKVKQLFFHKIGSFALTQTSPIIIYAYTTLTVVALYGNYMLVILGIQTLMTAIFNSMNAGIGNLVAEGNRKQIMSVFEELFSVRFLFTCIMCFGVFMLTPLFIILWVGNEYVMDTMTLLLMTVTLFIQLNRTTVDAYINAYGLFGDIFAPVT
;
A
#
# COMPACT_ATOMS: atom_id res chain seq x y z
N VAL A 1 17.12 24.01 -10.66
CA VAL A 1 16.66 24.79 -9.50
C VAL A 1 15.25 24.35 -9.09
N ALA A 2 14.26 24.38 -10.00
CA ALA A 2 12.86 24.04 -9.65
C ALA A 2 12.68 22.62 -9.09
N ILE A 3 13.35 21.61 -9.65
CA ILE A 3 13.29 20.22 -9.13
C ILE A 3 13.79 20.15 -7.69
N ASN A 4 14.91 20.78 -7.37
CA ASN A 4 15.48 20.80 -6.03
C ASN A 4 14.54 21.51 -5.02
N GLU A 5 13.85 22.56 -5.44
CA GLU A 5 12.86 23.25 -4.62
C GLU A 5 11.64 22.35 -4.34
N ILE A 6 11.10 21.69 -5.37
CA ILE A 6 9.93 20.79 -5.22
C ILE A 6 10.28 19.60 -4.31
N VAL A 7 11.44 18.97 -4.51
CA VAL A 7 11.88 17.86 -3.66
C VAL A 7 12.16 18.31 -2.22
N SER A 8 12.69 19.53 -2.05
CA SER A 8 12.88 20.11 -0.71
C SER A 8 11.55 20.38 0.00
N LEU A 9 10.56 20.91 -0.73
CA LEU A 9 9.19 21.11 -0.22
C LEU A 9 8.55 19.78 0.18
N GLN A 10 8.68 18.75 -0.64
CA GLN A 10 8.16 17.43 -0.34
C GLN A 10 8.83 16.80 0.88
N GLY A 11 10.15 16.88 0.99
CA GLY A 11 10.87 16.40 2.16
C GLY A 11 10.44 17.11 3.46
N TRP A 12 10.16 18.41 3.39
CA TRP A 12 9.62 19.17 4.51
C TRP A 12 8.20 18.71 4.90
N LEU A 13 7.31 18.48 3.90
CA LEU A 13 5.96 17.94 4.13
C LEU A 13 6.03 16.54 4.75
N TYR A 14 6.88 15.68 4.23
CA TYR A 14 7.04 14.31 4.75
C TYR A 14 7.54 14.30 6.20
N ARG A 15 8.46 15.19 6.55
CA ARG A 15 8.87 15.32 7.95
C ARG A 15 7.74 15.75 8.88
N ARG A 16 6.86 16.66 8.44
CA ARG A 16 5.67 17.05 9.22
C ARG A 16 4.70 15.88 9.39
N ILE A 17 4.45 15.14 8.31
CA ILE A 17 3.60 13.94 8.35
C ILE A 17 4.23 12.90 9.30
N ALA A 18 5.56 12.68 9.21
CA ALA A 18 6.26 11.77 10.10
C ALA A 18 6.08 12.13 11.59
N TRP A 19 6.17 13.41 11.95
CA TRP A 19 5.90 13.84 13.33
C TRP A 19 4.46 13.58 13.77
N ILE A 20 3.47 13.82 12.90
CA ILE A 20 2.07 13.51 13.19
C ILE A 20 1.90 11.99 13.39
N VAL A 21 2.53 11.20 12.53
CA VAL A 21 2.51 9.72 12.65
C VAL A 21 3.16 9.26 13.95
N ILE A 22 4.31 9.82 14.34
CA ILE A 22 4.99 9.49 15.61
C ILE A 22 4.07 9.79 16.80
N VAL A 23 3.52 10.99 16.87
CA VAL A 23 2.63 11.39 17.97
C VAL A 23 1.37 10.51 18.00
N GLY A 24 0.73 10.31 16.85
CA GLY A 24 -0.44 9.44 16.77
C GLY A 24 -0.13 7.98 17.16
N SER A 25 1.04 7.48 16.77
CA SER A 25 1.51 6.14 17.14
C SER A 25 1.78 6.00 18.64
N LEU A 26 2.38 7.01 19.26
CA LEU A 26 2.61 7.01 20.72
C LEU A 26 1.28 7.04 21.49
N VAL A 27 0.31 7.84 21.02
CA VAL A 27 -1.04 7.86 21.60
C VAL A 27 -1.70 6.49 21.43
N LEU A 28 -1.63 5.88 20.25
CA LEU A 28 -2.19 4.54 20.02
C LEU A 28 -1.53 3.50 20.91
N MET A 29 -0.21 3.52 21.07
CA MET A 29 0.54 2.61 21.96
C MET A 29 0.08 2.74 23.41
N ALA A 30 -0.32 3.91 23.88
CA ALA A 30 -0.87 4.11 25.23
C ALA A 30 -2.18 3.33 25.44
N PHE A 31 -2.95 3.07 24.38
CA PHE A 31 -4.18 2.27 24.42
C PHE A 31 -3.95 0.75 24.26
N PHE A 32 -2.74 0.28 23.98
CA PHE A 32 -2.44 -1.14 23.76
C PHE A 32 -2.86 -2.06 24.93
N PRO A 33 -2.65 -1.70 26.22
CA PRO A 33 -3.12 -2.54 27.31
C PRO A 33 -4.62 -2.78 27.28
N TRP A 34 -5.39 -1.81 26.79
CA TRP A 34 -6.83 -1.90 26.68
C TRP A 34 -7.27 -2.63 25.40
N ILE A 35 -6.65 -2.31 24.27
CA ILE A 35 -6.93 -2.94 22.98
C ILE A 35 -6.60 -4.44 23.03
N PHE A 36 -5.45 -4.80 23.58
CA PHE A 36 -4.96 -6.19 23.62
C PHE A 36 -5.24 -6.90 24.93
N ALA A 37 -6.19 -6.43 25.74
CA ALA A 37 -6.55 -7.05 27.01
C ALA A 37 -6.95 -8.54 26.90
N LYS A 38 -7.48 -8.96 25.75
CA LYS A 38 -7.90 -10.35 25.47
C LYS A 38 -6.80 -11.19 24.78
N MET A 39 -5.60 -10.62 24.56
CA MET A 39 -4.53 -11.31 23.85
C MET A 39 -3.88 -12.37 24.77
N PRO A 40 -3.70 -13.63 24.31
CA PRO A 40 -3.08 -14.69 25.11
C PRO A 40 -1.56 -14.56 25.25
N LEU A 41 -0.93 -13.64 24.47
CA LEU A 41 0.51 -13.41 24.48
C LEU A 41 0.89 -12.20 25.35
N PRO A 42 2.11 -12.17 25.88
CA PRO A 42 2.61 -11.01 26.61
C PRO A 42 2.56 -9.72 25.79
N LEU A 43 2.17 -8.62 26.40
CA LEU A 43 1.92 -7.34 25.72
C LEU A 43 3.14 -6.76 24.98
N TRP A 44 4.36 -7.14 25.41
CA TRP A 44 5.58 -6.69 24.73
C TRP A 44 5.66 -7.11 23.26
N TYR A 45 5.01 -8.24 22.88
CA TYR A 45 4.91 -8.64 21.47
C TYR A 45 4.21 -7.58 20.61
N ALA A 46 3.12 -7.00 21.10
CA ALA A 46 2.40 -5.95 20.41
C ALA A 46 3.25 -4.67 20.30
N TYR A 47 3.90 -4.26 21.40
CA TYR A 47 4.78 -3.09 21.37
C TYR A 47 5.98 -3.26 20.45
N ALA A 48 6.65 -4.41 20.50
CA ALA A 48 7.82 -4.70 19.69
C ALA A 48 7.46 -4.75 18.18
N SER A 49 6.41 -5.50 17.82
CA SER A 49 5.94 -5.57 16.43
C SER A 49 5.57 -4.19 15.88
N PHE A 50 4.75 -3.46 16.63
CA PHE A 50 4.31 -2.14 16.21
C PHE A 50 5.48 -1.16 16.09
N GLY A 51 6.40 -1.15 17.06
CA GLY A 51 7.59 -0.31 17.05
C GLY A 51 8.50 -0.57 15.84
N VAL A 52 8.73 -1.84 15.52
CA VAL A 52 9.53 -2.24 14.35
C VAL A 52 8.87 -1.78 13.04
N LEU A 53 7.57 -2.01 12.89
CA LEU A 53 6.82 -1.58 11.71
C LEU A 53 6.75 -0.05 11.60
N LEU A 54 6.60 0.64 12.73
CA LEU A 54 6.64 2.11 12.77
C LEU A 54 8.00 2.65 12.32
N VAL A 55 9.11 2.10 12.81
CA VAL A 55 10.46 2.50 12.37
C VAL A 55 10.64 2.26 10.88
N SER A 56 10.23 1.11 10.36
CA SER A 56 10.28 0.78 8.94
C SER A 56 9.46 1.77 8.09
N ALA A 57 8.27 2.14 8.55
CA ALA A 57 7.43 3.14 7.89
C ALA A 57 8.06 4.54 7.92
N LEU A 58 8.66 4.95 9.05
CA LEU A 58 9.30 6.25 9.21
C LEU A 58 10.51 6.43 8.28
N LEU A 59 11.23 5.36 7.94
CA LEU A 59 12.31 5.43 6.95
C LEU A 59 11.82 5.95 5.60
N SER A 60 10.59 5.62 5.18
CA SER A 60 10.03 6.13 3.94
C SER A 60 9.78 7.64 3.97
N TYR A 61 9.41 8.20 5.11
CA TYR A 61 9.20 9.63 5.27
C TYR A 61 10.49 10.42 5.43
N PHE A 62 11.46 9.91 6.19
CA PHE A 62 12.69 10.64 6.48
C PHE A 62 13.80 10.47 5.45
N VAL A 63 13.88 9.29 4.80
CA VAL A 63 15.00 8.93 3.92
C VAL A 63 14.56 8.83 2.46
N ASN A 64 13.44 8.13 2.21
CA ASN A 64 13.06 7.72 0.86
C ASN A 64 12.24 8.76 0.08
N TYR A 65 11.97 9.96 0.64
CA TYR A 65 11.17 11.00 -0.03
C TYR A 65 11.74 11.42 -1.40
N LYS A 66 13.05 11.26 -1.61
CA LYS A 66 13.71 11.59 -2.88
C LYS A 66 13.34 10.66 -4.04
N GLN A 67 12.75 9.49 -3.75
CA GLN A 67 12.34 8.51 -4.78
C GLN A 67 11.33 9.08 -5.78
N ILE A 68 10.61 10.14 -5.42
CA ILE A 68 9.62 10.77 -6.30
C ILE A 68 10.26 11.24 -7.62
N VAL A 69 11.54 11.60 -7.60
CA VAL A 69 12.23 12.03 -8.81
C VAL A 69 12.38 10.85 -9.78
N LEU A 70 12.62 9.63 -9.26
CA LEU A 70 12.66 8.41 -10.08
C LEU A 70 11.28 8.09 -10.67
N SER A 71 10.22 8.24 -9.87
CA SER A 71 8.84 8.03 -10.35
C SER A 71 8.46 9.07 -11.41
N ALA A 72 8.79 10.34 -11.20
CA ALA A 72 8.54 11.42 -12.17
C ALA A 72 9.31 11.24 -13.48
N ASP A 73 10.51 10.65 -13.43
CA ASP A 73 11.35 10.34 -14.59
C ASP A 73 11.07 8.93 -15.19
N GLN A 74 9.91 8.34 -14.86
CA GLN A 74 9.48 7.01 -15.33
C GLN A 74 10.47 5.86 -15.00
N LYS A 75 11.38 6.08 -14.04
CA LYS A 75 12.38 5.10 -13.57
C LYS A 75 11.91 4.36 -12.31
N GLU A 76 10.60 4.15 -12.18
CA GLU A 76 9.99 3.46 -11.04
C GLU A 76 10.50 2.02 -10.87
N TYR A 77 10.92 1.37 -11.97
CA TYR A 77 11.53 0.04 -11.94
C TYR A 77 12.75 -0.03 -11.00
N LYS A 78 13.54 1.04 -10.87
CA LYS A 78 14.67 1.08 -9.93
C LYS A 78 14.21 1.03 -8.47
N ILE A 79 13.12 1.72 -8.15
CA ILE A 79 12.50 1.70 -6.83
C ILE A 79 12.00 0.29 -6.54
N GLN A 80 11.21 -0.28 -7.46
CA GLN A 80 10.65 -1.62 -7.32
C GLN A 80 11.75 -2.68 -7.20
N TYR A 81 12.80 -2.61 -8.00
CA TYR A 81 13.92 -3.54 -7.93
C TYR A 81 14.60 -3.50 -6.56
N SER A 82 14.88 -2.32 -6.02
CA SER A 82 15.49 -2.15 -4.69
C SER A 82 14.63 -2.77 -3.59
N TYR A 83 13.32 -2.47 -3.58
CA TYR A 83 12.42 -2.99 -2.54
C TYR A 83 12.12 -4.48 -2.70
N LYS A 84 11.82 -4.95 -3.92
CA LYS A 84 11.48 -6.36 -4.16
C LYS A 84 12.66 -7.29 -3.92
N ALA A 85 13.86 -6.92 -4.35
CA ALA A 85 15.07 -7.71 -4.08
C ALA A 85 15.34 -7.79 -2.56
N SER A 86 15.30 -6.65 -1.87
CA SER A 86 15.47 -6.61 -0.41
C SER A 86 14.40 -7.42 0.31
N MET A 87 13.15 -7.36 -0.15
CA MET A 87 12.03 -8.12 0.42
C MET A 87 12.22 -9.63 0.26
N LEU A 88 12.64 -10.10 -0.92
CA LEU A 88 12.88 -11.53 -1.17
C LEU A 88 13.99 -12.06 -0.25
N ILE A 89 15.14 -11.38 -0.20
CA ILE A 89 16.26 -11.79 0.64
C ILE A 89 15.85 -11.74 2.12
N LYS A 90 15.16 -10.68 2.56
CA LYS A 90 14.60 -10.57 3.91
C LYS A 90 13.75 -11.78 4.26
N THR A 91 12.78 -12.10 3.40
CA THR A 91 11.85 -13.21 3.65
C THR A 91 12.57 -14.54 3.77
N LEU A 92 13.56 -14.81 2.91
CA LEU A 92 14.38 -16.01 3.02
C LEU A 92 15.16 -16.04 4.34
N CYS A 93 15.80 -14.94 4.72
CA CYS A 93 16.52 -14.84 6.00
C CYS A 93 15.57 -15.03 7.19
N GLN A 94 14.36 -14.48 7.13
CA GLN A 94 13.35 -14.62 8.19
C GLN A 94 12.86 -16.07 8.33
N ILE A 95 12.63 -16.77 7.22
CA ILE A 95 12.25 -18.19 7.23
C ILE A 95 13.36 -19.04 7.88
N LEU A 96 14.62 -18.80 7.48
CA LEU A 96 15.76 -19.49 8.05
C LEU A 96 15.93 -19.17 9.56
N ALA A 97 15.75 -17.92 9.93
CA ALA A 97 15.84 -17.49 11.33
C ALA A 97 14.76 -18.15 12.21
N ILE A 98 13.52 -18.20 11.76
CA ILE A 98 12.42 -18.85 12.47
C ILE A 98 12.67 -20.37 12.58
N ARG A 99 13.23 -21.00 11.56
CA ARG A 99 13.44 -22.45 11.51
C ARG A 99 14.61 -22.91 12.38
N TYR A 100 15.71 -22.15 12.40
CA TYR A 100 17.00 -22.61 12.93
C TYR A 100 17.47 -21.87 14.18
N LEU A 101 16.95 -20.67 14.47
CA LEU A 101 17.39 -19.91 15.63
C LEU A 101 16.40 -20.06 16.80
N ARG A 102 16.97 -20.04 18.00
CA ARG A 102 16.21 -19.92 19.24
C ARG A 102 15.46 -18.64 19.24
N ASP A 103 14.51 -18.19 19.67
CA ASP A 103 13.86 -16.87 19.65
C ASP A 103 13.59 -16.33 18.23
N GLY A 104 13.13 -17.18 17.31
CA GLY A 104 12.88 -16.85 15.89
C GLY A 104 12.05 -15.58 15.68
N TYR A 105 11.13 -15.26 16.61
CA TYR A 105 10.35 -14.03 16.59
C TYR A 105 11.20 -12.76 16.76
N VAL A 106 12.14 -12.78 17.70
CA VAL A 106 13.05 -11.63 17.91
C VAL A 106 13.91 -11.40 16.68
N TRP A 107 14.44 -12.48 16.10
CA TRP A 107 15.22 -12.41 14.88
C TRP A 107 14.39 -11.92 13.68
N TRP A 108 13.11 -12.31 13.63
CA TRP A 108 12.19 -11.78 12.61
C TRP A 108 12.06 -10.27 12.72
N LEU A 109 11.90 -9.71 13.91
CA LEU A 109 11.84 -8.27 14.15
C LEU A 109 13.16 -7.56 13.80
N VAL A 110 14.29 -8.13 14.19
CA VAL A 110 15.61 -7.56 13.88
C VAL A 110 15.84 -7.50 12.38
N LEU A 111 15.56 -8.59 11.66
CA LEU A 111 15.68 -8.64 10.20
C LEU A 111 14.75 -7.65 9.52
N GLU A 112 13.55 -7.41 10.03
CA GLU A 112 12.61 -6.40 9.50
C GLU A 112 13.26 -5.01 9.49
N ILE A 113 13.87 -4.58 10.60
CA ILE A 113 14.56 -3.29 10.69
C ILE A 113 15.81 -3.26 9.81
N VAL A 114 16.64 -4.28 9.88
CA VAL A 114 17.91 -4.35 9.13
C VAL A 114 17.65 -4.21 7.62
N PHE A 115 16.71 -4.99 7.09
CA PHE A 115 16.40 -4.93 5.67
C PHE A 115 15.66 -3.67 5.25
N ALA A 116 14.87 -3.05 6.13
CA ALA A 116 14.27 -1.74 5.88
C ALA A 116 15.36 -0.66 5.72
N ILE A 117 16.40 -0.69 6.59
CA ILE A 117 17.54 0.20 6.49
C ILE A 117 18.35 -0.08 5.22
N VAL A 118 18.66 -1.33 4.93
CA VAL A 118 19.41 -1.75 3.72
C VAL A 118 18.68 -1.28 2.46
N ALA A 119 17.37 -1.54 2.35
CA ALA A 119 16.58 -1.10 1.20
C ALA A 119 16.62 0.43 1.04
N SER A 120 16.51 1.18 2.15
CA SER A 120 16.59 2.64 2.14
C SER A 120 17.98 3.14 1.71
N LEU A 121 19.06 2.51 2.15
CA LEU A 121 20.43 2.86 1.77
C LEU A 121 20.68 2.58 0.28
N VAL A 122 20.26 1.42 -0.22
CA VAL A 122 20.35 1.05 -1.64
C VAL A 122 19.59 2.05 -2.49
N LEU A 123 18.35 2.38 -2.13
CA LEU A 123 17.55 3.36 -2.85
C LEU A 123 18.19 4.74 -2.84
N ASN A 124 18.66 5.21 -1.68
CA ASN A 124 19.31 6.52 -1.57
C ASN A 124 20.60 6.58 -2.42
N ARG A 125 21.39 5.49 -2.47
CA ARG A 125 22.55 5.38 -3.35
C ARG A 125 22.15 5.45 -4.83
N MET A 126 21.12 4.72 -5.23
CA MET A 126 20.59 4.77 -6.60
C MET A 126 20.13 6.17 -7.01
N VAL A 127 19.42 6.87 -6.12
CA VAL A 127 18.98 8.25 -6.38
C VAL A 127 20.18 9.17 -6.55
N ARG A 128 21.19 9.09 -5.67
CA ARG A 128 22.40 9.92 -5.75
C ARG A 128 23.20 9.65 -7.03
N GLN A 129 23.30 8.40 -7.45
CA GLN A 129 24.02 8.03 -8.69
C GLN A 129 23.25 8.49 -9.95
N THR A 130 21.91 8.43 -9.91
CA THR A 130 21.09 8.82 -11.07
C THR A 130 20.94 10.35 -11.18
N TYR A 131 20.91 11.06 -10.05
CA TYR A 131 20.72 12.51 -9.95
C TYR A 131 21.77 13.18 -9.06
N PRO A 132 23.04 13.30 -9.50
CA PRO A 132 24.10 13.92 -8.70
C PRO A 132 23.82 15.39 -8.36
N PHE A 133 23.01 16.06 -9.19
CA PHE A 133 22.62 17.47 -9.04
C PHE A 133 21.54 17.71 -7.98
N LEU A 134 20.97 16.64 -7.39
CA LEU A 134 19.83 16.75 -6.49
C LEU A 134 20.29 17.19 -5.09
N GLU A 135 20.23 18.49 -4.86
CA GLU A 135 20.46 19.11 -3.55
C GLU A 135 19.13 19.47 -2.90
N THR A 136 18.91 19.01 -1.67
CA THR A 136 17.68 19.27 -0.92
C THR A 136 17.97 20.15 0.29
N LYS A 137 17.30 21.32 0.37
CA LYS A 137 17.40 22.27 1.47
C LYS A 137 16.09 22.31 2.27
N LEU A 138 15.94 21.38 3.22
CA LEU A 138 14.71 21.18 3.99
C LEU A 138 14.32 22.37 4.88
N GLY A 139 15.30 23.20 5.29
CA GLY A 139 15.04 24.40 6.11
C GLY A 139 14.17 25.45 5.41
N ARG A 140 14.16 25.49 4.08
CA ARG A 140 13.36 26.45 3.28
C ARG A 140 11.91 25.98 3.01
N GLY A 141 11.47 24.88 3.58
CA GLY A 141 10.17 24.29 3.29
C GLY A 141 8.98 25.22 3.55
N ARG A 142 9.04 26.06 4.59
CA ARG A 142 7.98 27.05 4.89
C ARG A 142 7.90 28.15 3.83
N GLU A 143 9.02 28.63 3.34
CA GLU A 143 9.11 29.59 2.24
C GLU A 143 8.58 28.99 0.93
N LEU A 144 9.03 27.76 0.59
CA LEU A 144 8.61 27.03 -0.59
C LEU A 144 7.11 26.67 -0.56
N SER A 145 6.53 26.43 0.61
CA SER A 145 5.09 26.18 0.72
C SER A 145 4.24 27.39 0.35
N ARG A 146 4.76 28.60 0.55
CA ARG A 146 4.12 29.85 0.12
C ARG A 146 4.33 30.11 -1.38
N LYS A 147 5.49 29.70 -1.90
CA LYS A 147 5.82 29.84 -3.32
C LYS A 147 5.00 28.90 -4.22
N TYR A 148 4.63 27.71 -3.73
CA TYR A 148 3.90 26.68 -4.47
C TYR A 148 2.55 26.30 -3.81
N PRO A 149 1.59 27.21 -3.69
CA PRO A 149 0.32 26.97 -2.99
C PRO A 149 -0.54 25.90 -3.67
N ALA A 150 -0.46 25.78 -5.00
CA ALA A 150 -1.19 24.78 -5.78
C ALA A 150 -0.76 23.34 -5.40
N ILE A 151 0.53 23.12 -5.13
CA ILE A 151 1.03 21.81 -4.68
C ILE A 151 0.45 21.49 -3.30
N ILE A 152 0.45 22.43 -2.38
CA ILE A 152 -0.11 22.24 -1.03
C ILE A 152 -1.61 21.91 -1.07
N LYS A 153 -2.37 22.60 -1.93
CA LYS A 153 -3.80 22.32 -2.12
C LYS A 153 -4.03 20.89 -2.61
N LYS A 154 -3.30 20.45 -3.63
CA LYS A 154 -3.39 19.08 -4.16
C LYS A 154 -2.97 18.02 -3.13
N VAL A 155 -1.90 18.26 -2.38
CA VAL A 155 -1.45 17.34 -1.31
C VAL A 155 -2.53 17.19 -0.24
N LYS A 156 -3.19 18.27 0.19
CA LYS A 156 -4.31 18.20 1.15
C LYS A 156 -5.48 17.39 0.59
N GLN A 157 -5.88 17.62 -0.65
CA GLN A 157 -6.96 16.86 -1.29
C GLN A 157 -6.65 15.37 -1.35
N LEU A 158 -5.43 15.00 -1.82
CA LEU A 158 -4.97 13.63 -1.86
C LEU A 158 -4.91 12.99 -0.46
N PHE A 159 -4.52 13.74 0.56
CA PHE A 159 -4.47 13.26 1.94
C PHE A 159 -5.85 12.85 2.45
N PHE A 160 -6.87 13.69 2.29
CA PHE A 160 -8.24 13.35 2.70
C PHE A 160 -8.80 12.16 1.92
N HIS A 161 -8.54 12.10 0.61
CA HIS A 161 -8.93 10.96 -0.21
C HIS A 161 -8.27 9.65 0.27
N LYS A 162 -6.97 9.70 0.58
CA LYS A 162 -6.23 8.53 1.08
C LYS A 162 -6.68 8.08 2.47
N ILE A 163 -7.01 9.00 3.37
CA ILE A 163 -7.58 8.65 4.69
C ILE A 163 -8.93 7.94 4.51
N GLY A 164 -9.81 8.47 3.67
CA GLY A 164 -11.09 7.83 3.39
C GLY A 164 -10.94 6.42 2.84
N SER A 165 -10.08 6.25 1.83
CA SER A 165 -9.78 4.94 1.25
C SER A 165 -9.15 3.98 2.28
N PHE A 166 -8.22 4.47 3.10
CA PHE A 166 -7.59 3.68 4.16
C PHE A 166 -8.63 3.24 5.21
N ALA A 167 -9.48 4.13 5.66
CA ALA A 167 -10.53 3.80 6.61
C ALA A 167 -11.45 2.68 6.08
N LEU A 168 -11.84 2.77 4.81
CA LEU A 168 -12.69 1.74 4.20
C LEU A 168 -12.00 0.37 4.07
N THR A 169 -10.69 0.33 3.81
CA THR A 169 -9.99 -0.92 3.51
C THR A 169 -9.32 -1.55 4.73
N GLN A 170 -8.90 -0.75 5.73
CA GLN A 170 -8.09 -1.22 6.85
C GLN A 170 -8.85 -1.32 8.18
N THR A 171 -10.11 -0.90 8.21
CA THR A 171 -10.91 -0.94 9.45
C THR A 171 -11.46 -2.35 9.74
N SER A 172 -11.63 -3.19 8.72
CA SER A 172 -12.21 -4.52 8.87
C SER A 172 -11.52 -5.39 9.95
N PRO A 173 -10.19 -5.53 10.01
CA PRO A 173 -9.55 -6.32 11.06
C PRO A 173 -9.82 -5.79 12.47
N ILE A 174 -9.91 -4.47 12.62
CA ILE A 174 -10.18 -3.82 13.92
C ILE A 174 -11.61 -4.12 14.37
N ILE A 175 -12.58 -4.01 13.44
CA ILE A 175 -13.98 -4.33 13.72
C ILE A 175 -14.11 -5.81 14.07
N ILE A 176 -13.52 -6.71 13.28
CA ILE A 176 -13.55 -8.15 13.55
C ILE A 176 -13.00 -8.41 14.97
N TYR A 177 -11.85 -7.82 15.33
CA TYR A 177 -11.28 -8.00 16.65
C TYR A 177 -12.16 -7.47 17.79
N ALA A 178 -12.83 -6.35 17.59
CA ALA A 178 -13.71 -5.76 18.59
C ALA A 178 -14.89 -6.67 18.97
N TYR A 179 -15.43 -7.41 18.00
CA TYR A 179 -16.62 -8.27 18.18
C TYR A 179 -16.29 -9.76 18.33
N THR A 180 -15.04 -10.17 18.03
CA THR A 180 -14.65 -11.58 18.03
C THR A 180 -13.31 -11.78 18.76
N THR A 181 -12.47 -12.68 18.26
CA THR A 181 -11.16 -13.01 18.83
C THR A 181 -10.04 -12.76 17.85
N LEU A 182 -8.80 -12.72 18.36
CA LEU A 182 -7.60 -12.58 17.53
C LEU A 182 -7.46 -13.78 16.55
N THR A 183 -7.97 -14.95 16.91
CA THR A 183 -7.98 -16.13 16.04
C THR A 183 -8.84 -15.89 14.80
N VAL A 184 -10.01 -15.27 14.94
CA VAL A 184 -10.88 -14.93 13.78
C VAL A 184 -10.23 -13.85 12.90
N VAL A 185 -9.51 -12.90 13.49
CA VAL A 185 -8.71 -11.93 12.73
C VAL A 185 -7.60 -12.63 11.93
N ALA A 186 -6.93 -13.62 12.52
CA ALA A 186 -5.91 -14.41 11.83
C ALA A 186 -6.51 -15.23 10.66
N LEU A 187 -7.66 -15.87 10.88
CA LEU A 187 -8.43 -16.53 9.82
C LEU A 187 -8.72 -15.58 8.66
N TYR A 188 -9.32 -14.43 8.95
CA TYR A 188 -9.58 -13.39 7.95
C TYR A 188 -8.31 -12.95 7.22
N GLY A 189 -7.21 -12.76 7.96
CA GLY A 189 -5.91 -12.38 7.41
C GLY A 189 -5.38 -13.39 6.39
N ASN A 190 -5.50 -14.69 6.65
CA ASN A 190 -5.06 -15.75 5.72
C ASN A 190 -5.82 -15.68 4.38
N TYR A 191 -7.12 -15.50 4.42
CA TYR A 191 -7.93 -15.33 3.20
C TYR A 191 -7.61 -14.03 2.47
N MET A 192 -7.38 -12.94 3.23
CA MET A 192 -6.98 -11.65 2.64
C MET A 192 -5.61 -11.72 1.96
N LEU A 193 -4.67 -12.56 2.41
CA LEU A 193 -3.40 -12.77 1.69
C LEU A 193 -3.63 -13.35 0.29
N VAL A 194 -4.53 -14.33 0.14
CA VAL A 194 -4.89 -14.88 -1.17
C VAL A 194 -5.54 -13.81 -2.04
N ILE A 195 -6.50 -13.07 -1.50
CA ILE A 195 -7.21 -11.99 -2.20
C ILE A 195 -6.24 -10.90 -2.65
N LEU A 196 -5.34 -10.43 -1.76
CA LEU A 196 -4.31 -9.44 -2.09
C LEU A 196 -3.32 -9.94 -3.15
N GLY A 197 -3.01 -11.25 -3.14
CA GLY A 197 -2.22 -11.89 -4.20
C GLY A 197 -2.89 -11.75 -5.56
N ILE A 198 -4.17 -12.10 -5.66
CA ILE A 198 -4.96 -11.95 -6.90
C ILE A 198 -5.08 -10.49 -7.33
N GLN A 199 -5.36 -9.57 -6.40
CA GLN A 199 -5.39 -8.13 -6.71
C GLN A 199 -4.04 -7.64 -7.25
N THR A 200 -2.94 -8.11 -6.69
CA THR A 200 -1.58 -7.75 -7.15
C THR A 200 -1.33 -8.25 -8.57
N LEU A 201 -1.71 -9.49 -8.88
CA LEU A 201 -1.61 -10.05 -10.23
C LEU A 201 -2.44 -9.24 -11.24
N MET A 202 -3.70 -8.99 -10.93
CA MET A 202 -4.59 -8.20 -11.79
C MET A 202 -4.05 -6.78 -12.01
N THR A 203 -3.54 -6.16 -10.95
CA THR A 203 -2.92 -4.83 -11.03
C THR A 203 -1.67 -4.86 -11.92
N ALA A 204 -0.83 -5.88 -11.82
CA ALA A 204 0.36 -6.02 -12.64
C ALA A 204 0.03 -6.16 -14.14
N ILE A 205 -1.01 -6.91 -14.46
CA ILE A 205 -1.47 -7.12 -15.85
C ILE A 205 -2.03 -5.81 -16.44
N PHE A 206 -2.91 -5.13 -15.72
CA PHE A 206 -3.70 -4.03 -16.27
C PHE A 206 -3.08 -2.63 -16.07
N ASN A 207 -2.15 -2.44 -15.13
CA ASN A 207 -1.53 -1.12 -14.92
C ASN A 207 -0.69 -0.64 -16.11
N SER A 208 -0.14 -1.55 -16.91
CA SER A 208 0.59 -1.20 -18.14
C SER A 208 -0.29 -0.43 -19.15
N MET A 209 -1.61 -0.61 -19.09
CA MET A 209 -2.58 0.01 -19.99
C MET A 209 -2.94 1.46 -19.58
N ASN A 210 -2.67 1.85 -18.34
CA ASN A 210 -3.07 3.16 -17.80
C ASN A 210 -2.43 4.34 -18.57
N ALA A 211 -1.19 4.18 -19.01
CA ALA A 211 -0.51 5.20 -19.84
C ALA A 211 -1.19 5.37 -21.19
N GLY A 212 -1.60 4.26 -21.82
CA GLY A 212 -2.36 4.27 -23.09
C GLY A 212 -3.73 4.95 -22.94
N ILE A 213 -4.44 4.68 -21.84
CA ILE A 213 -5.72 5.35 -21.53
C ILE A 213 -5.52 6.85 -21.39
N GLY A 214 -4.45 7.30 -20.70
CA GLY A 214 -4.13 8.72 -20.56
C GLY A 214 -3.90 9.41 -21.92
N ASN A 215 -3.16 8.79 -22.83
CA ASN A 215 -2.93 9.30 -24.18
C ASN A 215 -4.23 9.35 -24.99
N LEU A 216 -5.02 8.29 -24.96
CA LEU A 216 -6.30 8.18 -25.64
C LEU A 216 -7.29 9.28 -25.21
N VAL A 217 -7.36 9.55 -23.90
CA VAL A 217 -8.19 10.64 -23.35
C VAL A 217 -7.67 12.00 -23.80
N ALA A 218 -6.34 12.20 -23.89
CA ALA A 218 -5.73 13.44 -24.36
C ALA A 218 -6.01 13.72 -25.86
N GLU A 219 -6.16 12.68 -26.68
CA GLU A 219 -6.55 12.79 -28.10
C GLU A 219 -8.01 13.27 -28.30
N GLY A 220 -8.89 13.04 -27.31
CA GLY A 220 -10.25 13.60 -27.28
C GLY A 220 -11.28 12.93 -28.19
N ASN A 221 -10.94 11.82 -28.88
CA ASN A 221 -11.87 11.12 -29.76
C ASN A 221 -12.86 10.25 -28.95
N ARG A 222 -14.04 10.79 -28.64
CA ARG A 222 -15.05 10.12 -27.80
C ARG A 222 -15.45 8.72 -28.29
N LYS A 223 -15.58 8.50 -29.59
CA LYS A 223 -15.96 7.19 -30.14
C LYS A 223 -14.88 6.16 -29.86
N GLN A 224 -13.64 6.52 -30.08
CA GLN A 224 -12.50 5.64 -29.83
C GLN A 224 -12.30 5.39 -28.33
N ILE A 225 -12.45 6.42 -27.49
CA ILE A 225 -12.41 6.28 -26.03
C ILE A 225 -13.44 5.27 -25.54
N MET A 226 -14.70 5.36 -26.03
CA MET A 226 -15.76 4.45 -25.62
C MET A 226 -15.53 3.03 -26.12
N SER A 227 -15.11 2.85 -27.37
CA SER A 227 -14.78 1.52 -27.93
C SER A 227 -13.67 0.83 -27.12
N VAL A 228 -12.58 1.56 -26.81
CA VAL A 228 -11.47 1.01 -26.02
C VAL A 228 -11.89 0.74 -24.56
N PHE A 229 -12.77 1.59 -24.01
CA PHE A 229 -13.32 1.34 -22.66
C PHE A 229 -14.11 0.03 -22.62
N GLU A 230 -15.01 -0.19 -23.57
CA GLU A 230 -15.85 -1.41 -23.65
C GLU A 230 -14.98 -2.66 -23.85
N GLU A 231 -13.97 -2.59 -24.68
CA GLU A 231 -13.03 -3.67 -24.93
C GLU A 231 -12.22 -4.01 -23.66
N LEU A 232 -11.60 -3.02 -23.04
CA LEU A 232 -10.82 -3.19 -21.81
C LEU A 232 -11.69 -3.68 -20.64
N PHE A 233 -12.91 -3.15 -20.53
CA PHE A 233 -13.85 -3.58 -19.50
C PHE A 233 -14.26 -5.05 -19.71
N SER A 234 -14.56 -5.45 -20.94
CA SER A 234 -14.96 -6.82 -21.28
C SER A 234 -13.84 -7.83 -21.00
N VAL A 235 -12.60 -7.51 -21.41
CA VAL A 235 -11.44 -8.35 -21.15
C VAL A 235 -11.19 -8.47 -19.63
N ARG A 236 -11.21 -7.34 -18.91
CA ARG A 236 -11.02 -7.33 -17.46
C ARG A 236 -12.14 -8.08 -16.74
N PHE A 237 -13.39 -7.94 -17.17
CA PHE A 237 -14.54 -8.65 -16.61
C PHE A 237 -14.35 -10.16 -16.74
N LEU A 238 -13.93 -10.64 -17.91
CA LEU A 238 -13.65 -12.07 -18.13
C LEU A 238 -12.57 -12.58 -17.15
N PHE A 239 -11.43 -11.88 -17.06
CA PHE A 239 -10.36 -12.24 -16.12
C PHE A 239 -10.86 -12.21 -14.67
N THR A 240 -11.65 -11.20 -14.31
CA THR A 240 -12.23 -11.09 -12.96
C THR A 240 -13.15 -12.26 -12.64
N CYS A 241 -14.00 -12.68 -13.56
CA CYS A 241 -14.86 -13.85 -13.38
C CYS A 241 -14.05 -15.12 -13.14
N ILE A 242 -13.02 -15.38 -13.96
CA ILE A 242 -12.15 -16.56 -13.83
C ILE A 242 -11.43 -16.51 -12.46
N MET A 243 -10.84 -15.38 -12.10
CA MET A 243 -10.09 -15.24 -10.85
C MET A 243 -11.00 -15.38 -9.62
N CYS A 244 -12.16 -14.73 -9.61
CA CYS A 244 -13.12 -14.85 -8.51
C CYS A 244 -13.69 -16.25 -8.35
N PHE A 245 -14.00 -16.93 -9.46
CA PHE A 245 -14.39 -18.33 -9.44
C PHE A 245 -13.27 -19.21 -8.85
N GLY A 246 -12.04 -19.00 -9.31
CA GLY A 246 -10.87 -19.70 -8.77
C GLY A 246 -10.67 -19.44 -7.27
N VAL A 247 -10.78 -18.19 -6.81
CA VAL A 247 -10.70 -17.83 -5.39
C VAL A 247 -11.77 -18.57 -4.60
N PHE A 248 -13.02 -18.53 -5.04
CA PHE A 248 -14.12 -19.17 -4.33
C PHE A 248 -13.95 -20.70 -4.20
N MET A 249 -13.55 -21.37 -5.28
CA MET A 249 -13.42 -22.82 -5.31
C MET A 249 -12.12 -23.34 -4.69
N LEU A 250 -10.99 -22.66 -4.91
CA LEU A 250 -9.67 -23.18 -4.55
C LEU A 250 -9.16 -22.70 -3.21
N THR A 251 -9.62 -21.54 -2.71
CA THR A 251 -9.09 -20.98 -1.45
C THR A 251 -9.31 -21.92 -0.26
N PRO A 252 -10.47 -22.54 -0.03
CA PRO A 252 -10.64 -23.47 1.08
C PRO A 252 -9.66 -24.65 1.03
N LEU A 253 -9.47 -25.24 -0.14
CA LEU A 253 -8.52 -26.34 -0.34
C LEU A 253 -7.08 -25.88 -0.08
N PHE A 254 -6.72 -24.70 -0.58
CA PHE A 254 -5.41 -24.12 -0.33
C PHE A 254 -5.16 -23.86 1.16
N ILE A 255 -6.13 -23.32 1.89
CA ILE A 255 -6.04 -23.08 3.33
C ILE A 255 -5.86 -24.38 4.10
N ILE A 256 -6.60 -25.43 3.75
CA ILE A 256 -6.44 -26.76 4.37
C ILE A 256 -5.01 -27.28 4.21
N LEU A 257 -4.44 -27.18 3.02
CA LEU A 257 -3.08 -27.63 2.73
C LEU A 257 -2.00 -26.76 3.36
N TRP A 258 -2.26 -25.46 3.49
CA TRP A 258 -1.25 -24.49 3.95
C TRP A 258 -1.20 -24.34 5.47
N VAL A 259 -2.35 -24.13 6.11
CA VAL A 259 -2.43 -23.79 7.55
C VAL A 259 -3.22 -24.82 8.38
N GLY A 260 -4.04 -25.64 7.74
CA GLY A 260 -4.84 -26.67 8.37
C GLY A 260 -6.35 -26.46 8.28
N ASN A 261 -7.10 -27.53 8.53
CA ASN A 261 -8.56 -27.55 8.39
C ASN A 261 -9.28 -26.64 9.42
N GLU A 262 -8.66 -26.37 10.55
CA GLU A 262 -9.19 -25.49 11.62
C GLU A 262 -9.23 -24.01 11.21
N TYR A 263 -8.52 -23.63 10.12
CA TYR A 263 -8.48 -22.28 9.56
C TYR A 263 -9.42 -22.06 8.38
N VAL A 264 -10.31 -23.01 8.11
CA VAL A 264 -11.30 -22.86 7.03
C VAL A 264 -12.46 -21.99 7.50
N MET A 265 -12.75 -20.94 6.72
CA MET A 265 -13.90 -20.05 6.94
C MET A 265 -15.19 -20.70 6.43
N ASP A 266 -16.33 -20.22 6.94
CA ASP A 266 -17.63 -20.58 6.40
C ASP A 266 -17.79 -20.07 4.96
N THR A 267 -18.55 -20.81 4.17
CA THR A 267 -18.74 -20.55 2.74
C THR A 267 -19.38 -19.21 2.47
N MET A 268 -20.29 -18.74 3.35
CA MET A 268 -20.97 -17.45 3.17
C MET A 268 -20.02 -16.28 3.31
N THR A 269 -19.13 -16.32 4.31
CA THR A 269 -18.10 -15.31 4.49
C THR A 269 -17.15 -15.25 3.29
N LEU A 270 -16.70 -16.41 2.79
CA LEU A 270 -15.88 -16.49 1.59
C LEU A 270 -16.60 -15.93 0.36
N LEU A 271 -17.90 -16.24 0.19
CA LEU A 271 -18.71 -15.69 -0.89
C LEU A 271 -18.76 -14.17 -0.84
N LEU A 272 -19.02 -13.58 0.33
CA LEU A 272 -19.04 -12.12 0.50
C LEU A 272 -17.69 -11.47 0.22
N MET A 273 -16.60 -12.08 0.66
CA MET A 273 -15.24 -11.62 0.33
C MET A 273 -14.97 -11.69 -1.18
N THR A 274 -15.41 -12.76 -1.84
CA THR A 274 -15.25 -12.93 -3.30
C THR A 274 -16.09 -11.93 -4.08
N VAL A 275 -17.32 -11.65 -3.67
CA VAL A 275 -18.18 -10.62 -4.27
C VAL A 275 -17.54 -9.24 -4.12
N THR A 276 -16.98 -8.94 -2.95
CA THR A 276 -16.26 -7.69 -2.70
C THR A 276 -15.04 -7.57 -3.62
N LEU A 277 -14.26 -8.64 -3.77
CA LEU A 277 -13.14 -8.71 -4.71
C LEU A 277 -13.59 -8.47 -6.15
N PHE A 278 -14.69 -9.10 -6.57
CA PHE A 278 -15.26 -8.94 -7.92
C PHE A 278 -15.61 -7.48 -8.22
N ILE A 279 -16.30 -6.81 -7.29
CA ILE A 279 -16.66 -5.40 -7.43
C ILE A 279 -15.41 -4.52 -7.50
N GLN A 280 -14.44 -4.75 -6.62
CA GLN A 280 -13.19 -3.97 -6.58
C GLN A 280 -12.38 -4.12 -7.87
N LEU A 281 -12.23 -5.32 -8.40
CA LEU A 281 -11.47 -5.57 -9.63
C LEU A 281 -12.11 -4.92 -10.85
N ASN A 282 -13.44 -4.98 -10.99
CA ASN A 282 -14.14 -4.33 -12.11
C ASN A 282 -14.10 -2.80 -12.00
N ARG A 283 -14.22 -2.26 -10.80
CA ARG A 283 -14.16 -0.81 -10.56
C ARG A 283 -12.85 -0.19 -11.01
N THR A 284 -11.73 -0.91 -10.95
CA THR A 284 -10.42 -0.36 -11.32
C THR A 284 -10.31 0.11 -12.77
N THR A 285 -11.15 -0.42 -13.70
CA THR A 285 -11.24 0.12 -15.08
C THR A 285 -11.82 1.53 -15.07
N VAL A 286 -12.92 1.71 -14.37
CA VAL A 286 -13.58 3.03 -14.24
C VAL A 286 -12.64 4.03 -13.57
N ASP A 287 -11.96 3.61 -12.48
CA ASP A 287 -11.00 4.44 -11.75
C ASP A 287 -9.83 4.90 -12.67
N ALA A 288 -9.37 4.06 -13.61
CA ALA A 288 -8.33 4.43 -14.58
C ALA A 288 -8.78 5.57 -15.49
N TYR A 289 -10.01 5.55 -15.99
CA TYR A 289 -10.57 6.63 -16.81
C TYR A 289 -10.86 7.90 -16.00
N ILE A 290 -11.39 7.77 -14.78
CA ILE A 290 -11.56 8.89 -13.83
C ILE A 290 -10.23 9.60 -13.59
N ASN A 291 -9.16 8.83 -13.40
CA ASN A 291 -7.81 9.35 -13.20
C ASN A 291 -7.29 10.05 -14.47
N ALA A 292 -7.52 9.47 -15.66
CA ALA A 292 -7.10 10.06 -16.93
C ALA A 292 -7.79 11.38 -17.23
N TYR A 293 -9.08 11.49 -16.90
CA TYR A 293 -9.85 12.75 -17.02
C TYR A 293 -9.56 13.75 -15.90
N GLY A 294 -8.88 13.36 -14.82
CA GLY A 294 -8.60 14.23 -13.68
C GLY A 294 -9.80 14.59 -12.82
N LEU A 295 -10.88 13.80 -12.87
CA LEU A 295 -12.16 14.04 -12.20
C LEU A 295 -12.14 13.75 -10.69
N PHE A 296 -11.03 14.04 -10.02
CA PHE A 296 -10.86 13.75 -8.56
C PHE A 296 -11.76 14.61 -7.65
N GLY A 297 -12.21 15.79 -8.14
CA GLY A 297 -13.01 16.73 -7.37
C GLY A 297 -14.51 16.46 -7.47
N ASP A 298 -14.96 15.93 -8.60
CA ASP A 298 -16.37 15.80 -8.92
C ASP A 298 -17.03 14.56 -8.31
N ILE A 299 -16.24 13.60 -7.84
CA ILE A 299 -16.73 12.38 -7.17
C ILE A 299 -17.41 12.72 -5.83
N PHE A 300 -17.09 13.87 -5.23
CA PHE A 300 -17.66 14.32 -3.95
C PHE A 300 -18.59 15.55 -4.09
N ALA A 301 -18.78 16.07 -5.30
CA ALA A 301 -19.77 17.09 -5.51
C ALA A 301 -21.16 16.46 -5.39
N PRO A 302 -22.06 16.97 -4.53
CA PRO A 302 -23.45 16.53 -4.56
C PRO A 302 -24.00 16.82 -5.96
N VAL A 303 -24.65 15.82 -6.56
CA VAL A 303 -25.41 16.00 -7.80
C VAL A 303 -26.50 17.02 -7.47
N THR A 304 -26.25 18.29 -7.85
CA THR A 304 -27.27 19.35 -7.80
C THR A 304 -28.15 19.27 -9.03
#